data_7cd075a3d9d00f3d27f34bed67cb3572
#
_entry.id   7cd075a3d9d00f3d27f34bed67cb3572
#
_cell.length_a   1.000
_cell.length_b   1.000
_cell.length_c   1.000
_cell.angle_alpha   90.00
_cell.angle_beta   90.00
_cell.angle_gamma   90.00
#
_symmetry.space_group_name_H-M   'P 1'
#
loop_
_entity.id
_entity.type
_entity.pdbx_description
1 polymer ?
#
loop_
_entity_poly.entity_id
_entity_poly.type
_entity_poly.pdbx_seq_one_letter_code
_entity_poly.pdbx_strand_id
1 'polypeptide(L)'
;MQGGLGLATLGGTPLWRSALAADEGDAIVAAAKGIGKTDLKAIMWSNYFVPMKPPMEEFQKATGIGITSIKDISTPTIPQAAMAEALTRSGDFDLIHLGSEMIPSLVSAGYLEPLDEYMQKANYAMNAVGDYGKLPTYDGKTYGIITDGNIFVQQIRKDLMEDGDNKKKFEDKFGKPLAWPQNWDDEFRLMKFFHNPDKGIFGSGNLRSRGFGYVWFLMYLYSYGGFPFDPDMKPTVNTDAGKQALDIYLRDKEVAFPDSPSWGTSQMIPHIAAGEVAACQYWGGLIKLCENPEKSKTAGKWLYGLVPGGEANGKPLWRAAGMPVVVLVVNRNSPRKAAAAYMACWLGTEKASSQMVTDRVNTFHDAWTRPEMTDPRVAQAYSPGGVKAIKANLEVACPNIYLTGNQEFVDVLDKNLGQGYVGQLKAAEVLKSIDEDFAKVVKRIGTAKLKQDYKTYAAIMPTATKPA
;
A
#
# COMPACT_ATOMS: atom_id res chain seq x y z
N MET A 1 -12.10 -57.44 -26.27
CA MET A 1 -11.13 -56.53 -26.89
C MET A 1 -11.73 -55.16 -27.01
N GLN A 2 -11.47 -54.29 -26.11
CA GLN A 2 -11.64 -52.84 -26.25
C GLN A 2 -10.65 -52.20 -25.31
N GLY A 3 -9.63 -51.57 -25.89
CA GLY A 3 -8.56 -50.91 -25.18
C GLY A 3 -9.01 -49.48 -24.79
N GLY A 4 -8.94 -49.16 -23.49
CA GLY A 4 -9.10 -47.83 -22.97
C GLY A 4 -7.76 -47.09 -23.00
N LEU A 5 -7.68 -46.02 -23.79
CA LEU A 5 -6.57 -45.07 -23.77
C LEU A 5 -6.76 -44.14 -22.58
N GLY A 6 -5.89 -44.24 -21.59
CA GLY A 6 -5.76 -43.29 -20.50
C GLY A 6 -5.07 -42.02 -21.02
N LEU A 7 -5.77 -40.89 -21.00
CA LEU A 7 -5.18 -39.56 -21.16
C LEU A 7 -4.50 -39.15 -19.84
N ALA A 8 -3.19 -39.20 -19.82
CA ALA A 8 -2.37 -38.55 -18.80
C ALA A 8 -2.34 -37.03 -19.09
N THR A 9 -3.05 -36.26 -18.30
CA THR A 9 -2.91 -34.78 -18.30
C THR A 9 -1.61 -34.44 -17.59
N LEU A 10 -0.55 -34.25 -18.35
CA LEU A 10 0.65 -33.55 -17.91
C LEU A 10 0.31 -32.10 -17.67
N GLY A 11 0.17 -31.73 -16.39
CA GLY A 11 0.10 -30.32 -15.94
C GLY A 11 1.46 -29.65 -16.13
N GLY A 12 1.80 -29.31 -17.36
CA GLY A 12 2.95 -28.47 -17.67
C GLY A 12 2.63 -27.02 -17.39
N THR A 13 3.29 -26.40 -16.43
CA THR A 13 3.42 -24.93 -16.37
C THR A 13 3.86 -24.44 -17.74
N PRO A 14 3.24 -23.40 -18.31
CA PRO A 14 3.59 -22.96 -19.65
C PRO A 14 5.04 -22.46 -19.66
N LEU A 15 5.92 -23.17 -20.33
CA LEU A 15 7.35 -22.89 -20.49
C LEU A 15 7.66 -21.47 -21.02
N TRP A 16 6.69 -20.85 -21.71
CA TRP A 16 6.82 -19.49 -22.20
C TRP A 16 6.80 -18.41 -21.10
N ARG A 17 6.13 -18.64 -19.93
CA ARG A 17 6.15 -17.68 -18.81
C ARG A 17 7.50 -17.66 -18.08
N SER A 18 8.11 -18.82 -17.89
CA SER A 18 9.47 -18.89 -17.33
C SER A 18 10.54 -18.34 -18.29
N ALA A 19 10.31 -18.43 -19.60
CA ALA A 19 11.22 -17.87 -20.61
C ALA A 19 11.18 -16.32 -20.64
N LEU A 20 9.98 -15.68 -20.51
CA LEU A 20 9.88 -14.21 -20.47
C LEU A 20 10.50 -13.61 -19.20
N ALA A 21 10.31 -14.23 -18.04
CA ALA A 21 10.90 -13.76 -16.78
C ALA A 21 12.43 -13.99 -16.74
N ALA A 22 12.93 -15.04 -17.37
CA ALA A 22 14.38 -15.27 -17.54
C ALA A 22 14.98 -14.21 -18.48
N ASP A 23 14.28 -13.83 -19.55
CA ASP A 23 14.72 -12.84 -20.53
C ASP A 23 14.81 -11.43 -19.92
N GLU A 24 13.83 -11.03 -19.07
CA GLU A 24 13.84 -9.73 -18.38
C GLU A 24 15.03 -9.60 -17.41
N GLY A 25 15.27 -10.60 -16.57
CA GLY A 25 16.40 -10.60 -15.64
C GLY A 25 17.76 -10.61 -16.35
N ASP A 26 17.87 -11.38 -17.41
CA ASP A 26 19.10 -11.47 -18.23
C ASP A 26 19.40 -10.15 -18.94
N ALA A 27 18.40 -9.43 -19.44
CA ALA A 27 18.56 -8.14 -20.05
C ALA A 27 19.05 -7.08 -19.06
N ILE A 28 18.51 -7.06 -17.82
CA ILE A 28 19.00 -6.16 -16.75
C ILE A 28 20.46 -6.49 -16.39
N VAL A 29 20.79 -7.77 -16.21
CA VAL A 29 22.17 -8.22 -15.92
C VAL A 29 23.12 -7.84 -17.05
N ALA A 30 22.71 -8.01 -18.31
CA ALA A 30 23.52 -7.63 -19.47
C ALA A 30 23.78 -6.11 -19.51
N ALA A 31 22.75 -5.28 -19.28
CA ALA A 31 22.89 -3.83 -19.21
C ALA A 31 23.81 -3.37 -18.07
N ALA A 32 23.77 -4.06 -16.93
CA ALA A 32 24.54 -3.74 -15.74
C ALA A 32 26.02 -4.19 -15.81
N LYS A 33 26.32 -5.31 -16.49
CA LYS A 33 27.68 -5.87 -16.57
C LYS A 33 28.74 -4.90 -17.11
N GLY A 34 28.35 -3.99 -17.99
CA GLY A 34 29.26 -2.99 -18.57
C GLY A 34 29.74 -1.93 -17.56
N ILE A 35 29.11 -1.84 -16.38
CA ILE A 35 29.48 -0.85 -15.35
C ILE A 35 30.67 -1.34 -14.51
N GLY A 36 30.78 -2.65 -14.28
CA GLY A 36 31.80 -3.25 -13.43
C GLY A 36 31.45 -3.23 -11.94
N LYS A 37 32.40 -3.70 -11.11
CA LYS A 37 32.20 -3.78 -9.66
C LYS A 37 31.85 -2.42 -9.05
N THR A 38 30.72 -2.36 -8.34
CA THR A 38 30.22 -1.10 -7.78
C THR A 38 29.55 -1.36 -6.43
N ASP A 39 30.00 -0.61 -5.42
CA ASP A 39 29.45 -0.63 -4.07
C ASP A 39 28.47 0.52 -3.91
N LEU A 40 27.18 0.20 -3.78
CA LEU A 40 26.09 1.16 -3.60
C LEU A 40 25.81 1.41 -2.12
N LYS A 41 25.33 2.62 -1.83
CA LYS A 41 24.86 3.04 -0.51
C LYS A 41 23.36 3.35 -0.55
N ALA A 42 22.61 2.90 0.41
CA ALA A 42 21.18 3.10 0.47
C ALA A 42 20.69 3.65 1.82
N ILE A 43 19.58 4.40 1.78
CA ILE A 43 18.77 4.72 2.95
C ILE A 43 17.54 3.83 2.89
N MET A 44 17.31 2.99 3.89
CA MET A 44 16.12 2.15 3.99
C MET A 44 15.93 1.61 5.41
N TRP A 45 14.75 1.11 5.70
CA TRP A 45 14.46 0.44 6.95
C TRP A 45 14.81 -1.05 6.85
N SER A 46 15.45 -1.59 7.90
CA SER A 46 15.92 -2.98 7.94
C SER A 46 14.81 -4.00 7.71
N ASN A 47 13.58 -3.73 8.14
CA ASN A 47 12.45 -4.62 7.92
C ASN A 47 12.12 -4.83 6.43
N TYR A 48 12.40 -3.85 5.58
CA TYR A 48 12.29 -4.00 4.12
C TYR A 48 13.55 -4.59 3.52
N PHE A 49 14.73 -4.22 4.07
CA PHE A 49 16.00 -4.69 3.55
C PHE A 49 16.21 -6.20 3.70
N VAL A 50 15.78 -6.79 4.82
CA VAL A 50 16.03 -8.21 5.11
C VAL A 50 15.46 -9.13 4.02
N PRO A 51 14.19 -9.00 3.57
CA PRO A 51 13.67 -9.79 2.44
C PRO A 51 14.32 -9.48 1.09
N MET A 52 14.87 -8.28 0.90
CA MET A 52 15.55 -7.87 -0.33
C MET A 52 16.96 -8.48 -0.46
N LYS A 53 17.57 -8.89 0.65
CA LYS A 53 18.95 -9.36 0.68
C LYS A 53 19.24 -10.52 -0.29
N PRO A 54 18.46 -11.61 -0.34
CA PRO A 54 18.74 -12.71 -1.26
C PRO A 54 18.73 -12.29 -2.75
N PRO A 55 17.73 -11.58 -3.30
CA PRO A 55 17.78 -11.15 -4.69
C PRO A 55 18.90 -10.10 -4.95
N MET A 56 19.27 -9.28 -3.95
CA MET A 56 20.41 -8.36 -4.08
C MET A 56 21.73 -9.10 -4.19
N GLU A 57 21.95 -10.15 -3.39
CA GLU A 57 23.16 -11.01 -3.45
C GLU A 57 23.25 -11.75 -4.79
N GLU A 58 22.12 -12.19 -5.34
CA GLU A 58 22.07 -12.80 -6.67
C GLU A 58 22.51 -11.81 -7.75
N PHE A 59 21.99 -10.57 -7.72
CA PHE A 59 22.39 -9.51 -8.67
C PHE A 59 23.87 -9.16 -8.53
N GLN A 60 24.35 -9.03 -7.29
CA GLN A 60 25.77 -8.75 -7.02
C GLN A 60 26.68 -9.86 -7.57
N LYS A 61 26.31 -11.12 -7.40
CA LYS A 61 27.05 -12.27 -7.96
C LYS A 61 27.10 -12.21 -9.49
N ALA A 62 26.01 -11.81 -10.13
CA ALA A 62 25.91 -11.77 -11.60
C ALA A 62 26.63 -10.58 -12.24
N THR A 63 26.68 -9.42 -11.55
CA THR A 63 27.12 -8.13 -12.13
C THR A 63 28.32 -7.50 -11.42
N GLY A 64 28.59 -7.86 -10.18
CA GLY A 64 29.53 -7.16 -9.31
C GLY A 64 28.96 -5.91 -8.62
N ILE A 65 27.67 -5.56 -8.85
CA ILE A 65 27.01 -4.41 -8.25
C ILE A 65 26.25 -4.86 -7.01
N GLY A 66 26.55 -4.29 -5.84
CA GLY A 66 25.91 -4.63 -4.56
C GLY A 66 25.62 -3.42 -3.69
N ILE A 67 24.63 -3.51 -2.82
CA ILE A 67 24.39 -2.52 -1.75
C ILE A 67 25.22 -2.96 -0.54
N THR A 68 26.30 -2.24 -0.26
CA THR A 68 27.28 -2.60 0.78
C THR A 68 27.16 -1.73 2.02
N SER A 69 26.43 -0.63 1.95
CA SER A 69 26.20 0.27 3.07
C SER A 69 24.72 0.69 3.14
N ILE A 70 24.12 0.51 4.31
CA ILE A 70 22.73 0.89 4.57
C ILE A 70 22.67 1.80 5.77
N LYS A 71 22.08 2.99 5.57
CA LYS A 71 21.62 3.83 6.67
C LYS A 71 20.24 3.33 7.08
N ASP A 72 20.21 2.52 8.15
CA ASP A 72 18.97 1.98 8.70
C ASP A 72 18.22 3.05 9.48
N ILE A 73 17.07 3.44 8.97
CA ILE A 73 16.15 4.38 9.62
C ILE A 73 14.71 3.91 9.45
N SER A 74 13.89 4.14 10.48
CA SER A 74 12.49 3.75 10.47
C SER A 74 11.68 4.56 9.43
N THR A 75 10.65 3.95 8.88
CA THR A 75 9.79 4.54 7.84
C THR A 75 9.32 5.97 8.14
N PRO A 76 8.87 6.33 9.36
CA PRO A 76 8.41 7.70 9.64
C PRO A 76 9.50 8.78 9.52
N THR A 77 10.77 8.41 9.58
CA THR A 77 11.90 9.37 9.52
C THR A 77 12.60 9.39 8.14
N ILE A 78 12.26 8.48 7.24
CA ILE A 78 12.81 8.46 5.87
C ILE A 78 12.52 9.76 5.10
N PRO A 79 11.30 10.34 5.14
CA PRO A 79 11.01 11.59 4.44
C PRO A 79 11.96 12.74 4.81
N GLN A 80 12.24 12.92 6.10
CA GLN A 80 13.16 13.96 6.58
C GLN A 80 14.60 13.69 6.09
N ALA A 81 15.05 12.44 6.13
CA ALA A 81 16.37 12.06 5.65
C ALA A 81 16.49 12.28 4.14
N ALA A 82 15.49 11.91 3.35
CA ALA A 82 15.46 12.11 1.90
C ALA A 82 15.50 13.61 1.54
N MET A 83 14.72 14.43 2.25
CA MET A 83 14.74 15.89 2.03
C MET A 83 16.06 16.53 2.46
N ALA A 84 16.70 16.06 3.52
CA ALA A 84 18.04 16.52 3.93
C ALA A 84 19.09 16.22 2.84
N GLU A 85 19.09 15.01 2.28
CA GLU A 85 19.94 14.62 1.15
C GLU A 85 19.67 15.52 -0.08
N ALA A 86 18.39 15.79 -0.38
CA ALA A 86 17.99 16.62 -1.50
C ALA A 86 18.48 18.07 -1.36
N LEU A 87 18.38 18.66 -0.16
CA LEU A 87 18.79 20.04 0.12
C LEU A 87 20.31 20.22 0.06
N THR A 88 21.08 19.24 0.51
CA THR A 88 22.53 19.27 0.45
C THR A 88 23.08 18.92 -0.93
N ARG A 89 22.23 18.40 -1.83
CA ARG A 89 22.62 17.83 -3.13
C ARG A 89 23.74 16.80 -2.99
N SER A 90 23.74 16.08 -1.87
CA SER A 90 24.71 15.04 -1.61
C SER A 90 24.59 13.91 -2.64
N GLY A 91 25.72 13.37 -3.08
CA GLY A 91 25.81 12.14 -3.85
C GLY A 91 26.20 10.93 -2.98
N ASP A 92 26.08 11.03 -1.66
CA ASP A 92 26.58 10.03 -0.70
C ASP A 92 25.77 8.75 -0.74
N PHE A 93 24.44 8.88 -0.86
CA PHE A 93 23.55 7.74 -1.03
C PHE A 93 23.07 7.64 -2.47
N ASP A 94 23.05 6.43 -3.01
CA ASP A 94 22.67 6.13 -4.40
C ASP A 94 21.17 5.84 -4.52
N LEU A 95 20.63 5.17 -3.50
CA LEU A 95 19.25 4.69 -3.43
C LEU A 95 18.58 5.15 -2.15
N ILE A 96 17.30 5.47 -2.24
CA ILE A 96 16.44 5.63 -1.08
C ILE A 96 15.19 4.77 -1.27
N HIS A 97 14.83 4.01 -0.26
CA HIS A 97 13.61 3.23 -0.20
C HIS A 97 12.55 4.01 0.57
N LEU A 98 11.52 4.52 -0.11
CA LEU A 98 10.55 5.47 0.46
C LEU A 98 9.16 5.32 -0.17
N GLY A 99 8.19 6.01 0.39
CA GLY A 99 6.84 6.10 -0.18
C GLY A 99 6.81 6.98 -1.44
N SER A 100 6.10 6.53 -2.47
CA SER A 100 6.03 7.22 -3.76
C SER A 100 5.46 8.64 -3.67
N GLU A 101 4.69 8.95 -2.64
CA GLU A 101 4.15 10.29 -2.38
C GLU A 101 5.22 11.36 -2.13
N MET A 102 6.46 10.94 -1.87
CA MET A 102 7.61 11.85 -1.75
C MET A 102 8.16 12.30 -3.11
N ILE A 103 7.82 11.62 -4.20
CA ILE A 103 8.36 11.90 -5.54
C ILE A 103 8.15 13.36 -5.97
N PRO A 104 6.95 13.98 -5.85
CA PRO A 104 6.77 15.38 -6.23
C PRO A 104 7.73 16.33 -5.52
N SER A 105 7.94 16.15 -4.21
CA SER A 105 8.85 16.96 -3.40
C SER A 105 10.31 16.81 -3.84
N LEU A 106 10.75 15.56 -4.03
CA LEU A 106 12.13 15.24 -4.40
C LEU A 106 12.46 15.61 -5.86
N VAL A 107 11.48 15.46 -6.78
CA VAL A 107 11.62 15.96 -8.16
C VAL A 107 11.72 17.48 -8.18
N SER A 108 10.87 18.16 -7.40
CA SER A 108 10.92 19.62 -7.26
C SER A 108 12.25 20.11 -6.71
N ALA A 109 12.88 19.35 -5.81
CA ALA A 109 14.22 19.63 -5.29
C ALA A 109 15.36 19.27 -6.27
N GLY A 110 15.05 18.66 -7.42
CA GLY A 110 16.04 18.24 -8.42
C GLY A 110 16.88 17.03 -7.97
N TYR A 111 16.36 16.22 -7.04
CA TYR A 111 17.11 15.13 -6.42
C TYR A 111 16.97 13.78 -7.15
N LEU A 112 15.84 13.52 -7.80
CA LEU A 112 15.58 12.22 -8.41
C LEU A 112 16.06 12.13 -9.86
N GLU A 113 16.63 10.98 -10.18
CA GLU A 113 16.94 10.57 -11.55
C GLU A 113 15.72 9.90 -12.18
N PRO A 114 15.27 10.32 -13.38
CA PRO A 114 14.25 9.58 -14.13
C PRO A 114 14.80 8.24 -14.60
N LEU A 115 13.99 7.18 -14.50
CA LEU A 115 14.42 5.81 -14.72
C LEU A 115 14.10 5.25 -16.11
N ASP A 116 13.33 5.98 -16.92
CA ASP A 116 12.78 5.48 -18.19
C ASP A 116 13.86 4.98 -19.16
N GLU A 117 14.99 5.70 -19.30
CA GLU A 117 16.11 5.28 -20.17
C GLU A 117 16.78 3.99 -19.67
N TYR A 118 16.93 3.83 -18.36
CA TYR A 118 17.52 2.62 -17.77
C TYR A 118 16.58 1.43 -17.93
N MET A 119 15.28 1.65 -17.71
CA MET A 119 14.23 0.64 -17.93
C MET A 119 14.22 0.18 -19.38
N GLN A 120 14.26 1.13 -20.33
CA GLN A 120 14.31 0.80 -21.76
C GLN A 120 15.58 0.01 -22.14
N LYS A 121 16.77 0.43 -21.68
CA LYS A 121 18.04 -0.29 -21.94
C LYS A 121 18.05 -1.69 -21.32
N ALA A 122 17.37 -1.87 -20.20
CA ALA A 122 17.24 -3.14 -19.49
C ALA A 122 16.07 -4.00 -19.99
N ASN A 123 15.31 -3.56 -20.98
CA ASN A 123 14.06 -4.19 -21.42
C ASN A 123 13.11 -4.51 -20.24
N TYR A 124 13.05 -3.62 -19.26
CA TYR A 124 12.29 -3.77 -18.05
C TYR A 124 11.02 -2.91 -18.07
N ALA A 125 9.90 -3.49 -17.65
CA ALA A 125 8.66 -2.77 -17.42
C ALA A 125 8.01 -3.24 -16.10
N MET A 126 7.47 -2.31 -15.31
CA MET A 126 6.70 -2.68 -14.13
C MET A 126 5.41 -3.39 -14.53
N ASN A 127 5.33 -4.70 -14.30
CA ASN A 127 4.17 -5.54 -14.63
C ASN A 127 3.12 -5.51 -13.51
N ALA A 128 2.66 -4.32 -13.15
CA ALA A 128 1.74 -4.09 -12.05
C ALA A 128 0.29 -4.48 -12.36
N VAL A 129 -0.47 -4.80 -11.32
CA VAL A 129 -1.93 -5.01 -11.42
C VAL A 129 -2.63 -3.67 -11.65
N GLY A 130 -3.58 -3.60 -12.57
CA GLY A 130 -4.37 -2.40 -12.87
C GLY A 130 -3.51 -1.18 -13.20
N ASP A 131 -3.85 -0.05 -12.62
CA ASP A 131 -3.15 1.23 -12.76
C ASP A 131 -2.02 1.44 -11.72
N TYR A 132 -1.73 0.44 -10.87
CA TYR A 132 -0.79 0.55 -9.77
C TYR A 132 0.62 0.97 -10.20
N GLY A 133 1.06 0.52 -11.36
CA GLY A 133 2.36 0.91 -11.95
C GLY A 133 2.51 2.39 -12.29
N LYS A 134 1.44 3.18 -12.28
CA LYS A 134 1.49 4.63 -12.50
C LYS A 134 1.90 5.41 -11.24
N LEU A 135 1.77 4.82 -10.05
CA LEU A 135 1.98 5.52 -8.78
C LEU A 135 3.39 6.11 -8.58
N PRO A 136 4.49 5.52 -9.11
CA PRO A 136 5.81 6.14 -9.04
C PRO A 136 6.13 7.09 -10.21
N THR A 137 5.14 7.58 -10.95
CA THR A 137 5.35 8.50 -12.07
C THR A 137 5.07 9.95 -11.69
N TYR A 138 5.81 10.87 -12.29
CA TYR A 138 5.59 12.32 -12.18
C TYR A 138 5.87 13.00 -13.50
N ASP A 139 4.94 13.82 -13.98
CA ASP A 139 5.03 14.53 -15.26
C ASP A 139 5.45 13.61 -16.44
N GLY A 140 4.81 12.42 -16.50
CA GLY A 140 5.02 11.42 -17.55
C GLY A 140 6.32 10.64 -17.49
N LYS A 141 7.13 10.79 -16.42
CA LYS A 141 8.39 10.06 -16.21
C LYS A 141 8.31 9.18 -14.98
N THR A 142 9.00 8.05 -15.02
CA THR A 142 9.13 7.11 -13.90
C THR A 142 10.31 7.52 -13.01
N TYR A 143 10.08 7.67 -11.70
CA TYR A 143 11.10 8.06 -10.74
C TYR A 143 11.37 7.03 -9.65
N GLY A 144 10.59 5.96 -9.61
CA GLY A 144 10.79 4.88 -8.65
C GLY A 144 10.39 3.52 -9.21
N ILE A 145 11.03 2.47 -8.71
CA ILE A 145 10.65 1.08 -8.97
C ILE A 145 9.92 0.55 -7.76
N ILE A 146 8.70 0.05 -7.95
CA ILE A 146 7.90 -0.54 -6.89
C ILE A 146 8.59 -1.80 -6.37
N THR A 147 8.69 -1.92 -5.06
CA THR A 147 9.22 -3.11 -4.37
C THR A 147 8.24 -3.70 -3.37
N ASP A 148 7.16 -2.99 -3.08
CA ASP A 148 6.15 -3.40 -2.11
C ASP A 148 4.76 -2.89 -2.55
N GLY A 149 3.80 -3.80 -2.65
CA GLY A 149 2.43 -3.52 -3.03
C GLY A 149 1.65 -2.72 -2.01
N ASN A 150 1.95 -2.88 -0.74
CA ASN A 150 1.44 -2.09 0.40
C ASN A 150 -0.06 -1.70 0.29
N ILE A 151 -0.90 -2.65 -0.10
CA ILE A 151 -2.32 -2.46 -0.38
C ILE A 151 -3.19 -2.87 0.81
N PHE A 152 -4.23 -2.09 1.13
CA PHE A 152 -5.22 -2.50 2.11
C PHE A 152 -6.13 -3.58 1.58
N VAL A 153 -6.40 -4.56 2.45
CA VAL A 153 -7.33 -5.66 2.24
C VAL A 153 -8.33 -5.68 3.40
N GLN A 154 -9.61 -5.86 3.12
CA GLN A 154 -10.60 -6.14 4.15
C GLN A 154 -10.35 -7.53 4.71
N GLN A 155 -10.26 -7.64 6.03
CA GLN A 155 -10.06 -8.87 6.78
C GLN A 155 -11.18 -9.02 7.81
N ILE A 156 -11.86 -10.17 7.82
CA ILE A 156 -12.98 -10.45 8.73
C ILE A 156 -12.83 -11.86 9.30
N ARG A 157 -13.10 -12.04 10.58
CA ARG A 157 -13.07 -13.33 11.25
C ARG A 157 -14.08 -14.29 10.64
N LYS A 158 -13.58 -15.34 9.97
CA LYS A 158 -14.36 -16.38 9.29
C LYS A 158 -15.23 -17.15 10.26
N ASP A 159 -14.67 -17.56 11.39
CA ASP A 159 -15.37 -18.31 12.42
C ASP A 159 -16.55 -17.53 13.02
N LEU A 160 -16.47 -16.21 13.14
CA LEU A 160 -17.59 -15.37 13.54
C LEU A 160 -18.65 -15.23 12.44
N MET A 161 -18.24 -15.12 11.19
CA MET A 161 -19.12 -14.96 10.02
C MET A 161 -19.88 -16.25 9.66
N GLU A 162 -19.25 -17.40 9.84
CA GLU A 162 -19.81 -18.70 9.44
C GLU A 162 -20.63 -19.38 10.55
N ASP A 163 -20.51 -18.92 11.78
CA ASP A 163 -21.26 -19.43 12.91
C ASP A 163 -22.79 -19.29 12.71
N GLY A 164 -23.53 -20.39 12.87
CA GLY A 164 -24.96 -20.45 12.62
C GLY A 164 -25.79 -19.60 13.57
N ASP A 165 -25.40 -19.53 14.84
CA ASP A 165 -26.05 -18.70 15.84
C ASP A 165 -25.86 -17.22 15.59
N ASN A 166 -24.64 -16.83 15.17
CA ASN A 166 -24.35 -15.46 14.79
C ASN A 166 -25.15 -15.03 13.56
N LYS A 167 -25.24 -15.89 12.54
CA LYS A 167 -26.09 -15.62 11.35
C LYS A 167 -27.53 -15.34 11.72
N LYS A 168 -28.12 -16.23 12.54
CA LYS A 168 -29.51 -16.07 13.02
C LYS A 168 -29.67 -14.79 13.83
N LYS A 169 -28.82 -14.56 14.82
CA LYS A 169 -28.87 -13.36 15.68
C LYS A 169 -28.70 -12.06 14.91
N PHE A 170 -27.87 -12.07 13.88
CA PHE A 170 -27.66 -10.90 13.02
C PHE A 170 -28.91 -10.61 12.20
N GLU A 171 -29.49 -11.65 11.58
CA GLU A 171 -30.72 -11.54 10.78
C GLU A 171 -31.90 -11.10 11.64
N ASP A 172 -32.08 -11.71 12.82
CA ASP A 172 -33.12 -11.32 13.79
C ASP A 172 -32.99 -9.85 14.22
N LYS A 173 -31.75 -9.35 14.39
CA LYS A 173 -31.48 -7.97 14.84
C LYS A 173 -31.62 -6.92 13.75
N PHE A 174 -31.21 -7.25 12.52
CA PHE A 174 -31.05 -6.24 11.45
C PHE A 174 -31.96 -6.46 10.23
N GLY A 175 -32.72 -7.59 10.19
CA GLY A 175 -33.58 -7.95 9.07
C GLY A 175 -32.82 -8.22 7.76
N LYS A 176 -31.53 -8.52 7.85
CA LYS A 176 -30.62 -8.78 6.72
C LYS A 176 -29.69 -9.95 7.07
N PRO A 177 -29.29 -10.78 6.07
CA PRO A 177 -28.34 -11.85 6.33
C PRO A 177 -26.97 -11.29 6.70
N LEU A 178 -26.24 -12.03 7.57
CA LEU A 178 -24.84 -11.76 7.84
C LEU A 178 -24.01 -12.14 6.60
N ALA A 179 -23.52 -11.13 5.89
CA ALA A 179 -22.81 -11.27 4.61
C ALA A 179 -21.58 -10.37 4.56
N TRP A 180 -20.74 -10.56 3.53
CA TRP A 180 -19.60 -9.68 3.26
C TRP A 180 -20.08 -8.24 3.03
N PRO A 181 -19.50 -7.25 3.73
CA PRO A 181 -19.95 -5.86 3.64
C PRO A 181 -19.68 -5.28 2.26
N GLN A 182 -20.71 -4.66 1.65
CA GLN A 182 -20.61 -4.02 0.34
C GLN A 182 -20.29 -2.52 0.45
N ASN A 183 -20.64 -1.92 1.57
CA ASN A 183 -20.42 -0.50 1.88
C ASN A 183 -19.99 -0.33 3.35
N TRP A 184 -19.54 0.87 3.67
CA TRP A 184 -19.01 1.20 4.99
C TRP A 184 -20.03 1.08 6.12
N ASP A 185 -21.33 1.27 5.83
CA ASP A 185 -22.39 1.08 6.83
C ASP A 185 -22.64 -0.40 7.15
N ASP A 186 -22.57 -1.27 6.14
CA ASP A 186 -22.65 -2.71 6.35
C ASP A 186 -21.47 -3.21 7.18
N GLU A 187 -20.27 -2.68 6.93
CA GLU A 187 -19.08 -3.01 7.71
C GLU A 187 -19.21 -2.55 9.16
N PHE A 188 -19.59 -1.30 9.38
CA PHE A 188 -19.76 -0.79 10.75
C PHE A 188 -20.81 -1.57 11.52
N ARG A 189 -21.93 -1.95 10.87
CA ARG A 189 -22.98 -2.81 11.44
C ARG A 189 -22.41 -4.16 11.85
N LEU A 190 -21.58 -4.77 11.01
CA LEU A 190 -20.90 -6.03 11.29
C LEU A 190 -19.94 -5.89 12.47
N MET A 191 -19.07 -4.86 12.45
CA MET A 191 -18.15 -4.58 13.54
C MET A 191 -18.86 -4.38 14.86
N LYS A 192 -19.97 -3.61 14.86
CA LYS A 192 -20.79 -3.35 16.05
C LYS A 192 -21.53 -4.60 16.57
N PHE A 193 -21.92 -5.51 15.69
CA PHE A 193 -22.53 -6.77 16.06
C PHE A 193 -21.57 -7.69 16.79
N PHE A 194 -20.32 -7.77 16.33
CA PHE A 194 -19.30 -8.62 16.93
C PHE A 194 -18.54 -7.97 18.08
N HIS A 195 -18.66 -6.65 18.28
CA HIS A 195 -18.00 -5.95 19.36
C HIS A 195 -18.54 -6.43 20.71
N ASN A 196 -17.71 -7.14 21.45
CA ASN A 196 -18.00 -7.69 22.77
C ASN A 196 -16.74 -7.70 23.65
N PRO A 197 -16.38 -6.55 24.24
CA PRO A 197 -15.19 -6.41 25.08
C PRO A 197 -15.15 -7.39 26.26
N ASP A 198 -16.32 -7.74 26.83
CA ASP A 198 -16.42 -8.70 27.94
C ASP A 198 -15.91 -10.10 27.54
N LYS A 199 -15.96 -10.42 26.26
CA LYS A 199 -15.41 -11.65 25.68
C LYS A 199 -14.04 -11.42 25.02
N GLY A 200 -13.44 -10.26 25.18
CA GLY A 200 -12.16 -9.89 24.57
C GLY A 200 -12.20 -9.71 23.05
N ILE A 201 -13.38 -9.42 22.45
CA ILE A 201 -13.52 -9.19 21.02
C ILE A 201 -13.89 -7.74 20.77
N PHE A 202 -13.02 -7.02 20.07
CA PHE A 202 -13.27 -5.67 19.58
C PHE A 202 -13.71 -5.71 18.10
N GLY A 203 -14.64 -4.84 17.72
CA GLY A 203 -15.19 -4.83 16.36
C GLY A 203 -14.15 -4.43 15.32
N SER A 204 -13.33 -3.42 15.65
CA SER A 204 -12.36 -2.82 14.74
C SER A 204 -10.91 -2.98 15.20
N GLY A 205 -10.01 -3.34 14.25
CA GLY A 205 -8.56 -3.32 14.39
C GLY A 205 -7.88 -2.21 13.58
N ASN A 206 -8.62 -1.18 13.17
CA ASN A 206 -8.09 -0.09 12.37
C ASN A 206 -7.24 0.88 13.22
N LEU A 207 -6.17 1.43 12.63
CA LEU A 207 -5.32 2.41 13.31
C LEU A 207 -5.91 3.83 13.20
N ARG A 208 -5.82 4.59 14.30
CA ARG A 208 -6.30 5.98 14.37
C ARG A 208 -5.24 6.95 14.92
N SER A 209 -4.06 6.43 15.25
CA SER A 209 -2.96 7.24 15.75
C SER A 209 -2.31 8.08 14.64
N ARG A 210 -1.56 9.09 15.08
CA ARG A 210 -0.78 9.95 14.19
C ARG A 210 0.17 9.12 13.31
N GLY A 211 0.27 9.46 12.04
CA GLY A 211 1.07 8.77 11.02
C GLY A 211 0.34 7.60 10.36
N PHE A 212 -0.85 7.23 10.84
CA PHE A 212 -1.63 6.12 10.30
C PHE A 212 -3.08 6.51 9.96
N GLY A 213 -3.79 7.15 10.88
CA GLY A 213 -5.24 7.35 10.80
C GLY A 213 -5.71 8.04 9.52
N TYR A 214 -4.94 8.95 8.97
CA TYR A 214 -5.25 9.69 7.74
C TYR A 214 -5.41 8.77 6.51
N VAL A 215 -4.75 7.59 6.50
CA VAL A 215 -4.84 6.60 5.40
C VAL A 215 -6.27 6.10 5.24
N TRP A 216 -6.93 5.74 6.35
CA TRP A 216 -8.34 5.32 6.34
C TRP A 216 -9.26 6.46 5.92
N PHE A 217 -9.03 7.68 6.45
CA PHE A 217 -9.83 8.83 6.08
C PHE A 217 -9.76 9.14 4.58
N LEU A 218 -8.58 9.13 3.99
CA LEU A 218 -8.42 9.34 2.54
C LEU A 218 -9.10 8.24 1.72
N MET A 219 -8.99 6.98 2.14
CA MET A 219 -9.69 5.86 1.50
C MET A 219 -11.21 6.06 1.52
N TYR A 220 -11.77 6.46 2.67
CA TYR A 220 -13.19 6.78 2.78
C TYR A 220 -13.57 7.97 1.91
N LEU A 221 -12.80 9.07 1.96
CA LEU A 221 -13.03 10.26 1.14
C LEU A 221 -13.09 9.93 -0.35
N TYR A 222 -12.12 9.19 -0.85
CA TYR A 222 -12.07 8.78 -2.25
C TYR A 222 -13.23 7.86 -2.64
N SER A 223 -13.67 6.97 -1.74
CA SER A 223 -14.79 6.06 -2.01
C SER A 223 -16.14 6.79 -2.13
N TYR A 224 -16.25 7.99 -1.56
CA TYR A 224 -17.39 8.88 -1.77
C TYR A 224 -17.18 9.91 -2.90
N GLY A 225 -16.16 9.72 -3.72
CA GLY A 225 -15.84 10.60 -4.84
C GLY A 225 -15.25 11.96 -4.42
N GLY A 226 -14.90 12.11 -3.15
CA GLY A 226 -14.21 13.29 -2.65
C GLY A 226 -12.74 13.30 -3.04
N PHE A 227 -12.16 14.49 -3.06
CA PHE A 227 -10.73 14.71 -3.30
C PHE A 227 -10.23 15.82 -2.38
N PRO A 228 -8.96 15.84 -1.96
CA PRO A 228 -8.47 16.85 -1.03
C PRO A 228 -8.49 18.28 -1.60
N PHE A 229 -8.37 18.41 -2.91
CA PHE A 229 -8.29 19.71 -3.62
C PHE A 229 -9.05 19.66 -4.94
N ASP A 230 -9.50 20.80 -5.42
CA ASP A 230 -9.92 20.98 -6.80
C ASP A 230 -8.73 21.31 -7.73
N PRO A 231 -8.93 21.37 -9.07
CA PRO A 231 -7.85 21.71 -10.02
C PRO A 231 -7.21 23.09 -9.79
N ASP A 232 -7.89 23.97 -9.10
CA ASP A 232 -7.39 25.30 -8.71
C ASP A 232 -6.64 25.30 -7.38
N MET A 233 -6.45 24.12 -6.78
CA MET A 233 -5.82 23.89 -5.48
C MET A 233 -6.60 24.50 -4.30
N LYS A 234 -7.90 24.71 -4.49
CA LYS A 234 -8.78 25.04 -3.37
C LYS A 234 -9.05 23.75 -2.58
N PRO A 235 -8.89 23.77 -1.25
CA PRO A 235 -9.26 22.62 -0.42
C PRO A 235 -10.74 22.27 -0.56
N THR A 236 -11.03 20.96 -0.63
CA THR A 236 -12.38 20.43 -0.87
C THR A 236 -12.72 19.27 0.06
N VAL A 237 -12.07 19.21 1.23
CA VAL A 237 -12.36 18.17 2.22
C VAL A 237 -13.69 18.42 2.92
N ASN A 238 -14.05 19.68 3.18
CA ASN A 238 -15.32 20.06 3.80
C ASN A 238 -16.49 20.05 2.81
N THR A 239 -16.75 18.90 2.24
CA THR A 239 -17.85 18.61 1.30
C THR A 239 -18.72 17.48 1.85
N ASP A 240 -19.82 17.12 1.15
CA ASP A 240 -20.65 15.99 1.58
C ASP A 240 -19.90 14.68 1.56
N ALA A 241 -19.00 14.46 0.61
CA ALA A 241 -18.09 13.32 0.59
C ALA A 241 -17.19 13.29 1.84
N GLY A 242 -16.62 14.43 2.22
CA GLY A 242 -15.81 14.56 3.43
C GLY A 242 -16.60 14.33 4.71
N LYS A 243 -17.86 14.80 4.78
CA LYS A 243 -18.75 14.54 5.93
C LYS A 243 -19.04 13.05 6.09
N GLN A 244 -19.34 12.34 4.98
CA GLN A 244 -19.56 10.90 4.99
C GLN A 244 -18.28 10.14 5.42
N ALA A 245 -17.14 10.51 4.87
CA ALA A 245 -15.84 9.93 5.23
C ALA A 245 -15.52 10.14 6.72
N LEU A 246 -15.75 11.35 7.23
CA LEU A 246 -15.50 11.68 8.64
C LEU A 246 -16.45 10.95 9.58
N ASP A 247 -17.71 10.77 9.21
CA ASP A 247 -18.68 10.02 9.99
C ASP A 247 -18.18 8.58 10.21
N ILE A 248 -17.80 7.88 9.13
CA ILE A 248 -17.24 6.53 9.22
C ILE A 248 -15.97 6.52 10.07
N TYR A 249 -15.09 7.50 9.87
CA TYR A 249 -13.84 7.60 10.61
C TYR A 249 -14.08 7.77 12.12
N LEU A 250 -15.02 8.62 12.52
CA LEU A 250 -15.27 8.93 13.92
C LEU A 250 -16.07 7.86 14.66
N ARG A 251 -17.05 7.20 14.01
CA ARG A 251 -17.85 6.15 14.65
C ARG A 251 -17.09 4.86 14.91
N ASP A 252 -15.93 4.65 14.29
CA ASP A 252 -15.02 3.53 14.57
C ASP A 252 -14.68 3.43 16.07
N LYS A 253 -14.60 4.55 16.79
CA LYS A 253 -14.36 4.59 18.24
C LYS A 253 -15.38 3.82 19.09
N GLU A 254 -16.58 3.57 18.58
CA GLU A 254 -17.61 2.81 19.28
C GLU A 254 -17.29 1.31 19.33
N VAL A 255 -16.36 0.84 18.49
CA VAL A 255 -16.07 -0.58 18.31
C VAL A 255 -14.57 -0.90 18.35
N ALA A 256 -13.72 0.11 18.47
CA ALA A 256 -12.27 0.00 18.56
C ALA A 256 -11.81 -0.22 20.02
N PHE A 257 -10.53 -0.56 20.18
CA PHE A 257 -9.87 -0.56 21.48
C PHE A 257 -9.82 0.88 22.03
N PRO A 258 -10.06 1.09 23.34
CA PRO A 258 -10.00 2.43 23.94
C PRO A 258 -8.67 3.15 23.72
N ASP A 259 -7.55 2.42 23.71
CA ASP A 259 -6.20 2.96 23.57
C ASP A 259 -5.75 3.07 22.10
N SER A 260 -6.57 2.64 21.13
CA SER A 260 -6.25 2.66 19.69
C SER A 260 -5.83 4.03 19.14
N PRO A 261 -6.26 5.18 19.70
CA PRO A 261 -5.76 6.49 19.27
C PRO A 261 -4.25 6.70 19.44
N SER A 262 -3.60 5.90 20.31
CA SER A 262 -2.15 5.95 20.55
C SER A 262 -1.38 4.78 19.93
N TRP A 263 -2.09 3.77 19.37
CA TRP A 263 -1.48 2.54 18.91
C TRP A 263 -1.00 2.63 17.45
N GLY A 264 0.22 2.15 17.23
CA GLY A 264 0.72 1.83 15.90
C GLY A 264 0.57 0.35 15.56
N THR A 265 1.22 -0.07 14.48
CA THR A 265 1.21 -1.46 14.00
C THR A 265 1.75 -2.45 15.03
N SER A 266 2.79 -2.07 15.77
CA SER A 266 3.44 -2.91 16.78
C SER A 266 2.52 -3.26 17.97
N GLN A 267 1.56 -2.39 18.30
CA GLN A 267 0.57 -2.65 19.32
C GLN A 267 -0.64 -3.42 18.75
N MET A 268 -1.17 -3.01 17.58
CA MET A 268 -2.40 -3.58 17.03
C MET A 268 -2.23 -5.01 16.48
N ILE A 269 -1.13 -5.29 15.78
CA ILE A 269 -0.92 -6.60 15.13
C ILE A 269 -0.98 -7.78 16.10
N PRO A 270 -0.41 -7.73 17.32
CA PRO A 270 -0.58 -8.80 18.31
C PRO A 270 -2.04 -9.10 18.67
N HIS A 271 -2.89 -8.08 18.80
CA HIS A 271 -4.32 -8.24 19.09
C HIS A 271 -5.07 -8.92 17.93
N ILE A 272 -4.75 -8.55 16.68
CA ILE A 272 -5.30 -9.20 15.49
C ILE A 272 -4.88 -10.68 15.47
N ALA A 273 -3.59 -10.98 15.66
CA ALA A 273 -3.06 -12.34 15.69
C ALA A 273 -3.61 -13.18 16.85
N ALA A 274 -3.92 -12.56 17.99
CA ALA A 274 -4.57 -13.21 19.14
C ALA A 274 -6.05 -13.52 18.90
N GLY A 275 -6.69 -12.94 17.86
CA GLY A 275 -8.10 -13.11 17.55
C GLY A 275 -9.04 -12.20 18.34
N GLU A 276 -8.52 -11.12 18.87
CA GLU A 276 -9.26 -10.12 19.66
C GLU A 276 -9.93 -9.05 18.78
N VAL A 277 -9.80 -9.14 17.47
CA VAL A 277 -10.38 -8.24 16.46
C VAL A 277 -11.37 -9.00 15.60
N ALA A 278 -12.55 -8.45 15.34
CA ALA A 278 -13.57 -9.04 14.47
C ALA A 278 -13.31 -8.71 12.99
N ALA A 279 -12.95 -7.47 12.68
CA ALA A 279 -12.70 -7.00 11.32
C ALA A 279 -11.69 -5.84 11.30
N CYS A 280 -10.95 -5.71 10.20
CA CYS A 280 -10.07 -4.56 9.95
C CYS A 280 -9.79 -4.39 8.45
N GLN A 281 -9.44 -3.17 8.05
CA GLN A 281 -8.70 -2.93 6.81
C GLN A 281 -7.22 -2.81 7.18
N TYR A 282 -6.40 -3.62 6.54
CA TYR A 282 -4.97 -3.63 6.85
C TYR A 282 -4.14 -4.00 5.64
N TRP A 283 -2.83 -3.70 5.67
CA TRP A 283 -1.90 -4.07 4.61
C TRP A 283 -1.91 -5.58 4.36
N GLY A 284 -1.74 -5.95 3.10
CA GLY A 284 -1.79 -7.34 2.64
C GLY A 284 -0.80 -8.27 3.37
N GLY A 285 0.36 -7.76 3.76
CA GLY A 285 1.37 -8.50 4.52
C GLY A 285 0.87 -9.09 5.83
N LEU A 286 -0.15 -8.48 6.45
CA LEU A 286 -0.78 -9.03 7.65
C LEU A 286 -1.41 -10.41 7.41
N ILE A 287 -1.87 -10.70 6.19
CA ILE A 287 -2.42 -12.01 5.83
C ILE A 287 -1.41 -13.13 6.10
N LYS A 288 -0.13 -12.93 5.70
CA LYS A 288 0.94 -13.91 5.93
C LYS A 288 1.12 -14.24 7.42
N LEU A 289 0.97 -13.23 8.28
CA LEU A 289 1.04 -13.42 9.72
C LEU A 289 -0.21 -14.11 10.26
N CYS A 290 -1.40 -13.70 9.82
CA CYS A 290 -2.67 -14.28 10.26
C CYS A 290 -2.82 -15.75 9.84
N GLU A 291 -2.24 -16.14 8.70
CA GLU A 291 -2.24 -17.52 8.19
C GLU A 291 -1.07 -18.38 8.74
N ASN A 292 -0.19 -17.81 9.55
CA ASN A 292 0.91 -18.56 10.15
C ASN A 292 0.50 -19.14 11.51
N PRO A 293 0.34 -20.49 11.64
CA PRO A 293 -0.11 -21.11 12.90
C PRO A 293 0.89 -20.97 14.06
N GLU A 294 2.16 -20.65 13.77
CA GLU A 294 3.17 -20.41 14.80
C GLU A 294 3.06 -19.00 15.40
N LYS A 295 2.43 -18.06 14.68
CA LYS A 295 2.35 -16.65 15.06
C LYS A 295 0.92 -16.19 15.38
N SER A 296 -0.11 -16.90 14.89
CA SER A 296 -1.51 -16.50 15.01
C SER A 296 -2.36 -17.60 15.63
N LYS A 297 -3.14 -17.25 16.64
CA LYS A 297 -4.16 -18.14 17.26
C LYS A 297 -5.36 -18.34 16.34
N THR A 298 -5.46 -17.57 15.29
CA THR A 298 -6.58 -17.55 14.34
C THR A 298 -6.17 -17.93 12.92
N ALA A 299 -5.08 -18.69 12.76
CA ALA A 299 -4.68 -19.20 11.46
C ALA A 299 -5.80 -20.04 10.81
N GLY A 300 -6.12 -19.76 9.54
CA GLY A 300 -7.24 -20.34 8.81
C GLY A 300 -8.63 -19.85 9.20
N LYS A 301 -8.74 -18.87 10.12
CA LYS A 301 -10.02 -18.32 10.62
C LYS A 301 -10.30 -16.91 10.11
N TRP A 302 -9.74 -16.52 8.95
CA TRP A 302 -9.96 -15.23 8.34
C TRP A 302 -10.56 -15.36 6.95
N LEU A 303 -11.43 -14.43 6.61
CA LEU A 303 -11.87 -14.12 5.25
C LEU A 303 -11.17 -12.86 4.79
N TYR A 304 -10.77 -12.85 3.53
CA TYR A 304 -10.11 -11.74 2.88
C TYR A 304 -10.88 -11.29 1.65
N GLY A 305 -10.99 -10.00 1.41
CA GLY A 305 -11.72 -9.52 0.25
C GLY A 305 -11.50 -8.04 -0.05
N LEU A 306 -12.29 -7.56 -0.99
CA LEU A 306 -12.33 -6.16 -1.35
C LEU A 306 -12.79 -5.33 -0.15
N VAL A 307 -12.16 -4.18 0.09
CA VAL A 307 -12.64 -3.18 1.05
C VAL A 307 -14.06 -2.73 0.68
N PRO A 308 -14.89 -2.34 1.65
CA PRO A 308 -16.21 -1.79 1.35
C PRO A 308 -16.14 -0.57 0.44
N GLY A 309 -17.20 -0.34 -0.33
CA GLY A 309 -17.33 0.83 -1.18
C GLY A 309 -18.12 1.97 -0.52
N GLY A 310 -18.03 3.13 -1.15
CA GLY A 310 -18.95 4.24 -0.94
C GLY A 310 -19.85 4.43 -2.14
N GLU A 311 -20.39 5.62 -2.27
CA GLU A 311 -21.24 6.02 -3.40
C GLU A 311 -20.83 7.41 -3.90
N ALA A 312 -20.67 7.56 -5.20
CA ALA A 312 -20.41 8.84 -5.84
C ALA A 312 -21.36 9.01 -7.03
N ASN A 313 -22.06 10.15 -7.08
CA ASN A 313 -23.03 10.47 -8.14
C ASN A 313 -24.09 9.37 -8.35
N GLY A 314 -24.61 8.77 -7.27
CA GLY A 314 -25.64 7.73 -7.31
C GLY A 314 -25.11 6.36 -7.78
N LYS A 315 -23.79 6.16 -7.82
CA LYS A 315 -23.17 4.90 -8.25
C LYS A 315 -22.18 4.38 -7.20
N PRO A 316 -22.16 3.08 -6.93
CA PRO A 316 -21.16 2.49 -6.07
C PRO A 316 -19.74 2.77 -6.56
N LEU A 317 -18.83 3.08 -5.63
CA LEU A 317 -17.44 3.39 -5.91
C LEU A 317 -16.53 2.73 -4.88
N TRP A 318 -15.63 1.87 -5.36
CA TRP A 318 -14.64 1.23 -4.52
C TRP A 318 -13.29 1.94 -4.64
N ARG A 319 -12.64 2.16 -3.50
CA ARG A 319 -11.30 2.73 -3.40
C ARG A 319 -10.56 2.06 -2.25
N ALA A 320 -9.45 1.42 -2.56
CA ALA A 320 -8.57 0.82 -1.56
C ALA A 320 -7.37 1.74 -1.29
N ALA A 321 -6.89 1.76 -0.06
CA ALA A 321 -5.66 2.48 0.25
C ALA A 321 -4.45 1.70 -0.29
N GLY A 322 -3.81 2.22 -1.33
CA GLY A 322 -2.50 1.80 -1.82
C GLY A 322 -1.47 2.84 -1.40
N MET A 323 -1.23 2.97 -0.08
CA MET A 323 -0.41 4.05 0.43
C MET A 323 0.24 3.70 1.78
N PRO A 324 1.51 4.09 1.95
CA PRO A 324 2.39 4.56 0.89
C PRO A 324 2.81 3.42 -0.03
N VAL A 325 2.79 3.61 -1.35
CA VAL A 325 3.43 2.67 -2.28
C VAL A 325 4.94 2.79 -2.09
N VAL A 326 5.60 1.70 -1.74
CA VAL A 326 7.02 1.75 -1.43
C VAL A 326 7.86 1.49 -2.66
N VAL A 327 8.78 2.40 -2.92
CA VAL A 327 9.62 2.41 -4.11
C VAL A 327 11.10 2.60 -3.79
N LEU A 328 11.95 2.07 -4.65
CA LEU A 328 13.36 2.47 -4.73
C LEU A 328 13.50 3.63 -5.70
N VAL A 329 14.00 4.75 -5.21
CA VAL A 329 14.34 5.93 -6.02
C VAL A 329 15.86 6.10 -6.12
N VAL A 330 16.33 6.69 -7.22
CA VAL A 330 17.74 6.90 -7.49
C VAL A 330 18.10 8.37 -7.33
N ASN A 331 19.18 8.65 -6.59
CA ASN A 331 19.74 9.98 -6.44
C ASN A 331 20.40 10.46 -7.73
N ARG A 332 19.91 11.56 -8.29
CA ARG A 332 20.44 12.17 -9.52
C ARG A 332 21.90 12.60 -9.39
N ASN A 333 22.33 12.99 -8.20
CA ASN A 333 23.69 13.46 -7.93
C ASN A 333 24.67 12.31 -7.68
N SER A 334 24.19 11.06 -7.60
CA SER A 334 25.06 9.90 -7.42
C SER A 334 25.97 9.69 -8.63
N PRO A 335 27.28 9.49 -8.42
CA PRO A 335 28.19 9.06 -9.48
C PRO A 335 27.95 7.62 -9.93
N ARG A 336 27.14 6.85 -9.17
CA ARG A 336 26.81 5.42 -9.41
C ARG A 336 25.35 5.22 -9.85
N LYS A 337 24.67 6.27 -10.30
CA LYS A 337 23.23 6.24 -10.60
C LYS A 337 22.80 5.17 -11.60
N ALA A 338 23.62 4.83 -12.59
CA ALA A 338 23.32 3.75 -13.53
C ALA A 338 23.30 2.38 -12.84
N ALA A 339 24.27 2.09 -11.99
CA ALA A 339 24.30 0.87 -11.18
C ALA A 339 23.10 0.79 -10.22
N ALA A 340 22.76 1.92 -9.60
CA ALA A 340 21.60 2.04 -8.72
C ALA A 340 20.27 1.79 -9.46
N ALA A 341 20.11 2.36 -10.67
CA ALA A 341 18.93 2.15 -11.50
C ALA A 341 18.73 0.68 -11.89
N TYR A 342 19.80 -0.01 -12.32
CA TYR A 342 19.69 -1.44 -12.66
C TYR A 342 19.46 -2.33 -11.42
N MET A 343 20.03 -2.01 -10.27
CA MET A 343 19.70 -2.68 -9.02
C MET A 343 18.20 -2.51 -8.66
N ALA A 344 17.67 -1.30 -8.84
CA ALA A 344 16.25 -1.04 -8.61
C ALA A 344 15.36 -1.83 -9.59
N CYS A 345 15.68 -1.80 -10.90
CA CYS A 345 14.97 -2.60 -11.91
C CYS A 345 15.02 -4.09 -11.59
N TRP A 346 16.16 -4.62 -11.18
CA TRP A 346 16.31 -6.02 -10.79
C TRP A 346 15.38 -6.39 -9.63
N LEU A 347 15.33 -5.57 -8.59
CA LEU A 347 14.46 -5.80 -7.43
C LEU A 347 12.97 -5.69 -7.76
N GLY A 348 12.61 -4.97 -8.83
CA GLY A 348 11.25 -4.90 -9.35
C GLY A 348 10.86 -6.04 -10.31
N THR A 349 11.79 -6.94 -10.69
CA THR A 349 11.46 -8.09 -11.55
C THR A 349 10.50 -9.07 -10.87
N GLU A 350 9.73 -9.80 -11.66
CA GLU A 350 8.84 -10.86 -11.14
C GLU A 350 9.59 -11.84 -10.23
N LYS A 351 10.80 -12.25 -10.62
CA LYS A 351 11.62 -13.20 -9.86
C LYS A 351 11.99 -12.65 -8.49
N ALA A 352 12.55 -11.45 -8.43
CA ALA A 352 12.99 -10.82 -7.18
C ALA A 352 11.78 -10.47 -6.29
N SER A 353 10.73 -9.89 -6.87
CA SER A 353 9.50 -9.54 -6.15
C SER A 353 8.82 -10.77 -5.54
N SER A 354 8.61 -11.85 -6.32
CA SER A 354 8.04 -13.10 -5.82
C SER A 354 8.87 -13.70 -4.67
N GLN A 355 10.19 -13.59 -4.71
CA GLN A 355 11.06 -14.05 -3.62
C GLN A 355 10.84 -13.24 -2.34
N MET A 356 10.73 -11.91 -2.46
CA MET A 356 10.49 -11.02 -1.31
C MET A 356 9.09 -11.22 -0.71
N VAL A 357 8.06 -11.26 -1.54
CA VAL A 357 6.66 -11.35 -1.06
C VAL A 357 6.30 -12.71 -0.48
N THR A 358 7.03 -13.76 -0.82
CA THR A 358 6.82 -15.10 -0.25
C THR A 358 7.53 -15.32 1.09
N ASP A 359 8.35 -14.36 1.56
CA ASP A 359 8.93 -14.43 2.90
C ASP A 359 7.81 -14.34 3.97
N ARG A 360 7.65 -15.43 4.73
CA ARG A 360 6.64 -15.55 5.81
C ARG A 360 7.15 -15.09 7.16
N VAL A 361 8.44 -14.82 7.28
CA VAL A 361 9.07 -14.33 8.52
C VAL A 361 9.00 -12.80 8.55
N ASN A 362 9.39 -12.17 7.45
CA ASN A 362 9.39 -10.72 7.28
C ASN A 362 8.24 -10.33 6.36
N THR A 363 7.11 -9.95 6.93
CA THR A 363 5.83 -9.80 6.21
C THR A 363 5.61 -8.43 5.57
N PHE A 364 6.66 -7.61 5.43
CA PHE A 364 6.55 -6.21 4.99
C PHE A 364 6.44 -6.01 3.48
N HIS A 365 6.73 -7.02 2.65
CA HIS A 365 6.54 -6.92 1.20
C HIS A 365 5.22 -7.55 0.79
N ASP A 366 4.39 -6.79 0.09
CA ASP A 366 3.10 -7.22 -0.45
C ASP A 366 3.17 -7.44 -1.95
N ALA A 367 2.43 -8.45 -2.43
CA ALA A 367 2.33 -8.77 -3.84
C ALA A 367 1.66 -7.63 -4.63
N TRP A 368 2.19 -7.29 -5.81
CA TRP A 368 1.70 -6.19 -6.64
C TRP A 368 1.78 -6.47 -8.15
N THR A 369 2.55 -7.47 -8.58
CA THR A 369 2.71 -7.80 -9.99
C THR A 369 1.62 -8.74 -10.48
N ARG A 370 1.28 -8.67 -11.77
CA ARG A 370 0.30 -9.59 -12.38
C ARG A 370 0.70 -11.06 -12.27
N PRO A 371 1.98 -11.45 -12.49
CA PRO A 371 2.39 -12.83 -12.35
C PRO A 371 2.23 -13.37 -10.94
N GLU A 372 2.49 -12.56 -9.90
CA GLU A 372 2.30 -12.97 -8.50
C GLU A 372 0.86 -13.36 -8.19
N MET A 373 -0.13 -12.76 -8.86
CA MET A 373 -1.54 -13.09 -8.65
C MET A 373 -1.91 -14.53 -9.08
N THR A 374 -1.02 -15.22 -9.78
CA THR A 374 -1.20 -16.62 -10.22
C THR A 374 -0.04 -17.53 -9.81
N ASP A 375 0.94 -17.04 -9.05
CA ASP A 375 2.06 -17.82 -8.53
C ASP A 375 1.59 -18.69 -7.36
N PRO A 376 1.74 -20.04 -7.44
CA PRO A 376 1.34 -20.93 -6.35
C PRO A 376 2.13 -20.69 -5.06
N ARG A 377 3.37 -20.18 -5.12
CA ARG A 377 4.18 -19.84 -3.94
C ARG A 377 3.57 -18.66 -3.20
N VAL A 378 3.11 -17.64 -3.93
CA VAL A 378 2.41 -16.49 -3.37
C VAL A 378 1.07 -16.94 -2.76
N ALA A 379 0.30 -17.81 -3.47
CA ALA A 379 -0.92 -18.40 -2.94
C ALA A 379 -0.69 -19.21 -1.66
N GLN A 380 0.45 -19.88 -1.55
CA GLN A 380 0.84 -20.61 -0.33
C GLN A 380 1.17 -19.64 0.82
N ALA A 381 1.78 -18.48 0.54
CA ALA A 381 2.15 -17.50 1.57
C ALA A 381 0.95 -16.69 2.10
N TYR A 382 0.04 -16.31 1.19
CA TYR A 382 -1.10 -15.42 1.49
C TYR A 382 -2.46 -16.12 1.59
N SER A 383 -2.57 -17.42 1.35
CA SER A 383 -3.78 -18.15 1.00
C SER A 383 -4.40 -17.73 -0.36
N PRO A 384 -5.16 -18.64 -1.03
CA PRO A 384 -5.81 -18.29 -2.31
C PRO A 384 -6.81 -17.14 -2.19
N GLY A 385 -7.53 -17.04 -1.06
CA GLY A 385 -8.46 -15.94 -0.77
C GLY A 385 -7.73 -14.61 -0.60
N GLY A 386 -6.57 -14.64 0.07
CA GLY A 386 -5.71 -13.46 0.27
C GLY A 386 -5.18 -12.89 -1.04
N VAL A 387 -4.66 -13.72 -1.95
CA VAL A 387 -4.17 -13.28 -3.27
C VAL A 387 -5.29 -12.66 -4.10
N LYS A 388 -6.48 -13.30 -4.12
CA LYS A 388 -7.66 -12.75 -4.81
C LYS A 388 -8.05 -11.38 -4.26
N ALA A 389 -8.01 -11.23 -2.93
CA ALA A 389 -8.32 -9.97 -2.26
C ALA A 389 -7.29 -8.89 -2.60
N ILE A 390 -5.98 -9.20 -2.55
CA ILE A 390 -4.91 -8.28 -2.94
C ILE A 390 -5.12 -7.79 -4.37
N LYS A 391 -5.34 -8.71 -5.33
CA LYS A 391 -5.60 -8.35 -6.72
C LYS A 391 -6.76 -7.37 -6.87
N ALA A 392 -7.92 -7.67 -6.26
CA ALA A 392 -9.11 -6.83 -6.35
C ALA A 392 -8.89 -5.42 -5.78
N ASN A 393 -8.15 -5.31 -4.68
CA ASN A 393 -7.85 -4.02 -4.07
C ASN A 393 -6.82 -3.21 -4.87
N LEU A 394 -5.80 -3.85 -5.47
CA LEU A 394 -4.84 -3.19 -6.34
C LEU A 394 -5.49 -2.55 -7.57
N GLU A 395 -6.55 -3.15 -8.13
CA GLU A 395 -7.29 -2.61 -9.28
C GLU A 395 -8.00 -1.28 -8.99
N VAL A 396 -8.28 -0.99 -7.71
CA VAL A 396 -8.95 0.24 -7.25
C VAL A 396 -8.09 1.03 -6.26
N ALA A 397 -6.78 0.80 -6.28
CA ALA A 397 -5.83 1.40 -5.34
C ALA A 397 -5.67 2.91 -5.54
N CYS A 398 -5.85 3.69 -4.49
CA CYS A 398 -5.70 5.14 -4.49
C CYS A 398 -4.33 5.56 -3.95
N PRO A 399 -3.71 6.60 -4.53
CA PRO A 399 -2.48 7.18 -3.99
C PRO A 399 -2.73 7.94 -2.68
N ASN A 400 -1.65 8.17 -1.94
CA ASN A 400 -1.59 9.19 -0.89
C ASN A 400 -1.68 10.61 -1.51
N ILE A 401 -1.67 11.67 -0.69
CA ILE A 401 -1.56 13.04 -1.18
C ILE A 401 -0.25 13.17 -1.98
N TYR A 402 -0.38 13.30 -3.30
CA TYR A 402 0.74 13.26 -4.25
C TYR A 402 1.10 14.68 -4.72
N LEU A 403 1.58 15.48 -3.77
CA LEU A 403 1.90 16.89 -3.95
C LEU A 403 3.25 17.24 -3.32
N THR A 404 3.92 18.25 -3.84
CA THR A 404 5.07 18.86 -3.16
C THR A 404 4.67 19.29 -1.76
N GLY A 405 5.47 18.92 -0.76
CA GLY A 405 5.15 19.18 0.65
C GLY A 405 4.06 18.24 1.21
N ASN A 406 3.86 17.06 0.62
CA ASN A 406 2.86 16.07 1.05
C ASN A 406 2.81 15.83 2.55
N GLN A 407 3.97 15.78 3.22
CA GLN A 407 4.03 15.56 4.68
C GLN A 407 3.28 16.62 5.48
N GLU A 408 3.29 17.87 5.03
CA GLU A 408 2.58 18.95 5.72
C GLU A 408 1.07 18.81 5.59
N PHE A 409 0.60 18.34 4.44
CA PHE A 409 -0.83 18.04 4.26
C PHE A 409 -1.23 16.82 5.12
N VAL A 410 -0.38 15.81 5.21
CA VAL A 410 -0.60 14.66 6.11
C VAL A 410 -0.62 15.09 7.57
N ASP A 411 0.30 15.95 8.00
CA ASP A 411 0.34 16.47 9.37
C ASP A 411 -0.93 17.26 9.73
N VAL A 412 -1.51 18.00 8.78
CA VAL A 412 -2.81 18.68 8.94
C VAL A 412 -3.94 17.67 9.13
N LEU A 413 -3.99 16.61 8.32
CA LEU A 413 -4.97 15.54 8.48
C LEU A 413 -4.84 14.87 9.83
N ASP A 414 -3.65 14.38 10.17
CA ASP A 414 -3.39 13.68 11.43
C ASP A 414 -3.78 14.51 12.66
N LYS A 415 -3.42 15.79 12.65
CA LYS A 415 -3.77 16.72 13.75
C LYS A 415 -5.28 16.83 13.92
N ASN A 416 -5.98 17.22 12.85
CA ASN A 416 -7.40 17.57 12.94
C ASN A 416 -8.29 16.32 13.10
N LEU A 417 -7.97 15.22 12.39
CA LEU A 417 -8.67 13.95 12.53
C LEU A 417 -8.48 13.36 13.93
N GLY A 418 -7.24 13.40 14.46
CA GLY A 418 -6.95 12.95 15.82
C GLY A 418 -7.73 13.74 16.88
N GLN A 419 -7.77 15.07 16.77
CA GLN A 419 -8.56 15.92 17.67
C GLN A 419 -10.06 15.61 17.59
N GLY A 420 -10.59 15.34 16.39
CA GLY A 420 -11.97 14.91 16.20
C GLY A 420 -12.25 13.55 16.82
N TYR A 421 -11.34 12.60 16.62
CA TYR A 421 -11.50 11.21 17.11
C TYR A 421 -11.54 11.15 18.65
N VAL A 422 -10.69 11.93 19.33
CA VAL A 422 -10.70 12.01 20.80
C VAL A 422 -11.72 13.02 21.37
N GLY A 423 -12.52 13.67 20.51
CA GLY A 423 -13.61 14.56 20.92
C GLY A 423 -13.19 15.98 21.33
N GLN A 424 -11.97 16.40 20.99
CA GLN A 424 -11.49 17.78 21.21
C GLN A 424 -12.07 18.76 20.19
N LEU A 425 -12.41 18.31 18.98
CA LEU A 425 -13.10 19.06 17.95
C LEU A 425 -14.43 18.37 17.60
N LYS A 426 -15.46 19.16 17.30
CA LYS A 426 -16.71 18.66 16.73
C LYS A 426 -16.50 18.31 15.25
N ALA A 427 -17.27 17.36 14.71
CA ALA A 427 -17.14 16.92 13.32
C ALA A 427 -17.13 18.08 12.29
N ALA A 428 -18.01 19.05 12.42
CA ALA A 428 -18.06 20.22 11.54
C ALA A 428 -16.81 21.11 11.64
N GLU A 429 -16.17 21.15 12.80
CA GLU A 429 -14.94 21.91 13.04
C GLU A 429 -13.72 21.20 12.44
N VAL A 430 -13.69 19.85 12.49
CA VAL A 430 -12.59 19.06 11.92
C VAL A 430 -12.40 19.36 10.44
N LEU A 431 -13.45 19.21 9.62
CA LEU A 431 -13.35 19.42 8.17
C LEU A 431 -13.04 20.87 7.81
N LYS A 432 -13.66 21.83 8.51
CA LYS A 432 -13.38 23.25 8.34
C LYS A 432 -11.91 23.57 8.64
N SER A 433 -11.38 23.04 9.75
CA SER A 433 -9.98 23.27 10.14
C SER A 433 -9.01 22.64 9.14
N ILE A 434 -9.33 21.45 8.59
CA ILE A 434 -8.52 20.82 7.54
C ILE A 434 -8.44 21.74 6.32
N ASP A 435 -9.57 22.24 5.80
CA ASP A 435 -9.58 23.13 4.63
C ASP A 435 -8.82 24.44 4.88
N GLU A 436 -8.99 25.06 6.06
CA GLU A 436 -8.28 26.27 6.45
C GLU A 436 -6.76 26.05 6.57
N ASP A 437 -6.34 24.95 7.19
CA ASP A 437 -4.92 24.63 7.35
C ASP A 437 -4.31 24.19 6.00
N PHE A 438 -5.03 23.45 5.16
CA PHE A 438 -4.61 23.13 3.78
C PHE A 438 -4.41 24.40 2.95
N ALA A 439 -5.31 25.38 3.04
CA ALA A 439 -5.15 26.64 2.33
C ALA A 439 -3.88 27.41 2.75
N LYS A 440 -3.48 27.33 4.02
CA LYS A 440 -2.21 27.91 4.50
C LYS A 440 -1.00 27.22 3.88
N VAL A 441 -1.02 25.87 3.82
CA VAL A 441 0.05 25.08 3.18
C VAL A 441 0.14 25.40 1.68
N VAL A 442 -1.00 25.45 0.97
CA VAL A 442 -1.07 25.83 -0.45
C VAL A 442 -0.47 27.22 -0.69
N LYS A 443 -0.85 28.21 0.14
CA LYS A 443 -0.31 29.57 0.04
C LYS A 443 1.22 29.61 0.23
N ARG A 444 1.74 28.82 1.17
CA ARG A 444 3.17 28.78 1.49
C ARG A 444 4.00 28.10 0.38
N ILE A 445 3.53 26.96 -0.16
CA ILE A 445 4.23 26.22 -1.22
C ILE A 445 4.10 26.96 -2.55
N GLY A 446 2.95 27.54 -2.82
CA GLY A 446 2.63 28.25 -4.05
C GLY A 446 1.68 27.48 -4.96
N THR A 447 0.54 28.11 -5.26
CA THR A 447 -0.54 27.50 -6.05
C THR A 447 -0.11 27.01 -7.44
N ALA A 448 0.76 27.78 -8.13
CA ALA A 448 1.21 27.42 -9.48
C ALA A 448 1.98 26.08 -9.49
N LYS A 449 2.85 25.88 -8.52
CA LYS A 449 3.60 24.61 -8.36
C LYS A 449 2.66 23.45 -8.08
N LEU A 450 1.74 23.63 -7.14
CA LEU A 450 0.80 22.58 -6.73
C LEU A 450 -0.22 22.23 -7.81
N LYS A 451 -0.62 23.19 -8.67
CA LYS A 451 -1.43 22.89 -9.87
C LYS A 451 -0.70 21.97 -10.86
N GLN A 452 0.62 22.09 -10.98
CA GLN A 452 1.40 21.16 -11.80
C GLN A 452 1.42 19.77 -11.18
N ASP A 453 1.64 19.65 -9.87
CA ASP A 453 1.59 18.39 -9.15
C ASP A 453 0.21 17.74 -9.23
N TYR A 454 -0.86 18.55 -9.08
CA TYR A 454 -2.26 18.09 -9.14
C TYR A 454 -2.59 17.35 -10.45
N LYS A 455 -2.03 17.77 -11.59
CA LYS A 455 -2.24 17.08 -12.87
C LYS A 455 -1.78 15.63 -12.80
N THR A 456 -0.59 15.39 -12.23
CA THR A 456 -0.09 14.03 -12.01
C THR A 456 -0.93 13.29 -10.97
N TYR A 457 -1.25 13.93 -9.86
CA TYR A 457 -2.05 13.35 -8.79
C TYR A 457 -3.41 12.86 -9.30
N ALA A 458 -4.10 13.67 -10.09
CA ALA A 458 -5.36 13.28 -10.70
C ALA A 458 -5.20 12.15 -11.73
N ALA A 459 -4.10 12.15 -12.50
CA ALA A 459 -3.83 11.16 -13.55
C ALA A 459 -3.46 9.77 -13.02
N ILE A 460 -2.90 9.68 -11.79
CA ILE A 460 -2.55 8.41 -11.14
C ILE A 460 -3.69 7.82 -10.32
N MET A 461 -4.83 8.49 -10.21
CA MET A 461 -6.04 7.90 -9.61
C MET A 461 -6.50 6.69 -10.45
N PRO A 462 -7.00 5.62 -9.81
CA PRO A 462 -7.44 4.45 -10.54
C PRO A 462 -8.62 4.79 -11.46
N THR A 463 -8.54 4.31 -12.71
CA THR A 463 -9.63 4.48 -13.70
C THR A 463 -10.80 3.54 -13.43
N ALA A 464 -10.54 2.36 -12.84
CA ALA A 464 -11.57 1.43 -12.44
C ALA A 464 -12.39 1.99 -11.27
N THR A 465 -13.71 1.88 -11.34
CA THR A 465 -14.64 2.22 -10.25
C THR A 465 -14.98 1.00 -9.40
N LYS A 466 -14.77 -0.19 -9.96
CA LYS A 466 -14.99 -1.51 -9.38
C LYS A 466 -13.92 -2.45 -9.91
N PRO A 467 -13.40 -3.41 -9.13
CA PRO A 467 -12.50 -4.43 -9.64
C PRO A 467 -13.20 -5.36 -10.65
N ALA A 468 -12.37 -5.93 -11.56
CA ALA A 468 -12.83 -6.87 -12.59
C ALA A 468 -13.25 -8.24 -12.04
#